data_95dc4d3b0e08c887d2bf196d5bee5a1a
#
_entry.id   95dc4d3b0e08c887d2bf196d5bee5a1a
#
_cell.length_a   1.000
_cell.length_b   1.000
_cell.length_c   1.000
_cell.angle_alpha   90.00
_cell.angle_beta   90.00
_cell.angle_gamma   90.00
#
_symmetry.space_group_name_H-M   'P 1'
#
loop_
_entity.id
_entity.type
_entity.pdbx_description
1 polymer ?
#
loop_
_entity_poly.entity_id
_entity_poly.type
_entity_poly.pdbx_seq_one_letter_code
_entity_poly.pdbx_strand_id
1 'polypeptide(L)'
;GNASYFAFTATPKNSTLERFGQKDANGNFEPFHLYSMKQAIEEEFILDVLSNYTTFRSYYEVKKSAQENPEYETARAQKKLKAMVESNPTTIASKAEIMLDHFISKVVNTKKLKGKAKGMIVTQSIASAIHYYFAVNRILEEKGNPFKVLVAFSGTKTVKGVEYTEAQLNGFDEKRTRDKFDEDEYRLLIVANKYLTGFDQPKLCVMYVDKKLLNVMAVQA
;
A
#
# COMPACT_ATOMS: atom_id res chain seq x y z
N GLY A 1 0.76 -44.28 -9.91
CA GLY A 1 1.05 -43.41 -11.03
C GLY A 1 2.20 -42.50 -10.68
N ASN A 2 3.15 -42.34 -11.57
CA ASN A 2 4.29 -41.43 -11.37
C ASN A 2 3.86 -40.02 -11.78
N ALA A 3 3.56 -39.16 -10.79
CA ALA A 3 3.26 -37.77 -11.00
C ALA A 3 4.36 -36.90 -10.38
N SER A 4 4.86 -35.91 -11.10
CA SER A 4 5.79 -34.90 -10.60
C SER A 4 5.01 -33.62 -10.32
N TYR A 5 5.29 -32.96 -9.18
CA TYR A 5 4.63 -31.75 -8.75
C TYR A 5 5.68 -30.64 -8.66
N PHE A 6 5.39 -29.50 -9.26
CA PHE A 6 6.25 -28.31 -9.24
C PHE A 6 5.45 -27.13 -8.65
N ALA A 7 6.09 -26.36 -7.77
CA ALA A 7 5.53 -25.14 -7.19
C ALA A 7 6.35 -23.93 -7.64
N PHE A 8 5.68 -22.94 -8.21
CA PHE A 8 6.30 -21.65 -8.59
C PHE A 8 5.71 -20.55 -7.72
N THR A 9 6.55 -19.82 -7.01
CA THR A 9 6.14 -18.74 -6.13
C THR A 9 7.25 -17.69 -6.00
N ALA A 10 6.89 -16.43 -5.97
CA ALA A 10 7.84 -15.34 -5.70
C ALA A 10 8.26 -15.29 -4.22
N THR A 11 7.50 -15.92 -3.32
CA THR A 11 7.67 -15.79 -1.86
C THR A 11 7.40 -17.12 -1.17
N PRO A 12 8.33 -18.09 -1.27
CA PRO A 12 8.17 -19.39 -0.64
C PRO A 12 8.12 -19.25 0.88
N LYS A 13 7.13 -19.87 1.51
CA LYS A 13 7.06 -20.05 2.97
C LYS A 13 7.85 -21.29 3.36
N ASN A 14 8.27 -21.39 4.62
CA ASN A 14 8.97 -22.57 5.12
C ASN A 14 8.22 -23.87 4.80
N SER A 15 6.90 -23.90 5.02
CA SER A 15 6.06 -25.06 4.69
C SER A 15 6.00 -25.40 3.19
N THR A 16 6.27 -24.43 2.32
CA THR A 16 6.38 -24.64 0.86
C THR A 16 7.75 -25.26 0.54
N LEU A 17 8.80 -24.75 1.16
CA LEU A 17 10.15 -25.28 1.00
C LEU A 17 10.28 -26.71 1.55
N GLU A 18 9.63 -27.03 2.67
CA GLU A 18 9.58 -28.38 3.21
C GLU A 18 8.94 -29.39 2.24
N ARG A 19 7.98 -28.96 1.42
CA ARG A 19 7.24 -29.83 0.49
C ARG A 19 7.84 -29.92 -0.91
N PHE A 20 8.42 -28.83 -1.39
CA PHE A 20 8.85 -28.67 -2.78
C PHE A 20 10.32 -28.25 -2.94
N GLY A 21 11.00 -27.91 -1.85
CA GLY A 21 12.41 -27.57 -1.84
C GLY A 21 13.32 -28.79 -1.72
N GLN A 22 14.60 -28.53 -1.72
CA GLN A 22 15.65 -29.53 -1.48
C GLN A 22 16.37 -29.19 -0.17
N LYS A 23 17.02 -30.20 0.44
CA LYS A 23 17.83 -29.97 1.64
C LYS A 23 19.24 -29.56 1.26
N ASP A 24 19.75 -28.51 1.90
CA ASP A 24 21.16 -28.15 1.84
C ASP A 24 22.04 -29.11 2.67
N ALA A 25 23.36 -28.90 2.64
CA ALA A 25 24.31 -29.72 3.41
C ALA A 25 24.11 -29.62 4.94
N ASN A 26 23.43 -28.60 5.44
CA ASN A 26 23.14 -28.37 6.86
C ASN A 26 21.75 -28.88 7.26
N GLY A 27 20.98 -29.44 6.29
CA GLY A 27 19.64 -29.96 6.50
C GLY A 27 18.52 -28.92 6.45
N ASN A 28 18.80 -27.67 6.06
CA ASN A 28 17.79 -26.64 5.86
C ASN A 28 17.13 -26.82 4.49
N PHE A 29 15.86 -26.45 4.40
CA PHE A 29 15.14 -26.48 3.12
C PHE A 29 15.36 -25.21 2.31
N GLU A 30 15.79 -25.35 1.08
CA GLU A 30 16.00 -24.28 0.12
C GLU A 30 15.22 -24.53 -1.18
N PRO A 31 14.94 -23.48 -1.99
CA PRO A 31 14.28 -23.67 -3.28
C PRO A 31 15.19 -24.42 -4.24
N PHE A 32 14.60 -25.27 -5.09
CA PHE A 32 15.31 -25.96 -6.15
C PHE A 32 16.00 -25.00 -7.13
N HIS A 33 15.33 -23.89 -7.43
CA HIS A 33 15.86 -22.78 -8.22
C HIS A 33 15.32 -21.47 -7.67
N LEU A 34 16.18 -20.45 -7.59
CA LEU A 34 15.84 -19.11 -7.14
C LEU A 34 16.28 -18.07 -8.17
N TYR A 35 15.31 -17.34 -8.73
CA TYR A 35 15.54 -16.08 -9.42
C TYR A 35 15.28 -14.94 -8.44
N SER A 36 16.33 -14.37 -7.88
CA SER A 36 16.22 -13.41 -6.78
C SER A 36 15.82 -12.02 -7.26
N MET A 37 15.21 -11.22 -6.37
CA MET A 37 14.95 -9.81 -6.64
C MET A 37 16.23 -9.03 -6.97
N LYS A 38 17.33 -9.34 -6.29
CA LYS A 38 18.64 -8.75 -6.57
C LYS A 38 19.06 -9.02 -8.01
N GLN A 39 18.96 -10.27 -8.47
CA GLN A 39 19.28 -10.65 -9.83
C GLN A 39 18.35 -9.97 -10.84
N ALA A 40 17.05 -9.88 -10.55
CA ALA A 40 16.09 -9.20 -11.42
C ALA A 40 16.35 -7.68 -11.54
N ILE A 41 16.89 -7.04 -10.48
CA ILE A 41 17.34 -5.64 -10.51
C ILE A 41 18.63 -5.52 -11.34
N GLU A 42 19.61 -6.40 -11.12
CA GLU A 42 20.89 -6.41 -11.87
C GLU A 42 20.68 -6.65 -13.37
N GLU A 43 19.69 -7.45 -13.73
CA GLU A 43 19.28 -7.73 -15.11
C GLU A 43 18.27 -6.71 -15.68
N GLU A 44 17.95 -5.64 -14.94
CA GLU A 44 17.04 -4.55 -15.32
C GLU A 44 15.57 -4.98 -15.62
N PHE A 45 15.16 -6.18 -15.17
CA PHE A 45 13.76 -6.62 -15.27
C PHE A 45 12.83 -5.90 -14.31
N ILE A 46 13.34 -5.46 -13.15
CA ILE A 46 12.60 -4.66 -12.17
C ILE A 46 13.45 -3.47 -11.74
N LEU A 47 12.78 -2.38 -11.36
CA LEU A 47 13.44 -1.20 -10.82
C LEU A 47 13.97 -1.47 -9.41
N ASP A 48 15.11 -0.86 -9.08
CA ASP A 48 15.59 -0.82 -7.69
C ASP A 48 14.70 0.10 -6.85
N VAL A 49 13.80 -0.51 -6.08
CA VAL A 49 12.87 0.20 -5.21
C VAL A 49 13.61 1.04 -4.16
N LEU A 50 14.78 0.59 -3.69
CA LEU A 50 15.54 1.29 -2.65
C LEU A 50 16.21 2.56 -3.17
N SER A 51 16.62 2.60 -4.43
CA SER A 51 17.19 3.81 -5.05
C SER A 51 16.13 4.89 -5.33
N ASN A 52 14.86 4.50 -5.39
CA ASN A 52 13.71 5.39 -5.63
C ASN A 52 12.82 5.60 -4.40
N TYR A 53 13.33 5.27 -3.22
CA TYR A 53 12.57 5.33 -1.98
C TYR A 53 12.87 6.64 -1.22
N THR A 54 11.80 7.32 -0.79
CA THR A 54 11.89 8.51 0.06
C THR A 54 11.04 8.32 1.31
N THR A 55 11.63 8.52 2.50
CA THR A 55 10.89 8.48 3.77
C THR A 55 10.37 9.86 4.15
N PHE A 56 9.07 9.94 4.47
CA PHE A 56 8.48 11.12 5.07
C PHE A 56 8.39 10.96 6.60
N ARG A 57 9.11 11.79 7.34
CA ARG A 57 9.09 11.83 8.81
C ARG A 57 8.09 12.86 9.30
N SER A 58 6.80 12.70 9.12
CA SER A 58 5.76 13.63 9.62
C SER A 58 5.28 13.31 11.05
N TYR A 59 6.03 12.56 11.81
CA TYR A 59 5.52 11.71 12.87
C TYR A 59 5.90 12.14 14.30
N TYR A 60 6.70 13.17 14.49
CA TYR A 60 7.53 13.27 15.68
C TYR A 60 7.05 14.17 16.81
N GLU A 61 6.14 15.09 16.59
CA GLU A 61 5.71 15.99 17.66
C GLU A 61 4.85 15.30 18.73
N VAL A 62 4.05 14.31 18.32
CA VAL A 62 3.24 13.52 19.27
C VAL A 62 4.09 12.57 20.11
N LYS A 63 5.24 12.12 19.57
CA LYS A 63 6.15 11.25 20.30
C LYS A 63 6.84 11.96 21.46
N LYS A 64 7.05 13.26 21.35
CA LYS A 64 7.69 14.08 22.39
C LYS A 64 6.80 14.22 23.63
N SER A 65 5.50 14.45 23.44
CA SER A 65 4.54 14.54 24.55
C SER A 65 4.28 13.19 25.24
N ALA A 66 4.43 12.07 24.50
CA ALA A 66 4.24 10.72 25.05
C ALA A 66 5.48 10.22 25.82
N GLN A 67 6.69 10.70 25.47
CA GLN A 67 7.92 10.35 26.19
C GLN A 67 8.03 11.01 27.58
N GLU A 68 7.27 12.05 27.83
CA GLU A 68 7.25 12.75 29.11
C GLU A 68 6.23 12.15 30.12
N ASN A 69 5.51 11.09 29.74
CA ASN A 69 4.49 10.48 30.60
C ASN A 69 4.88 9.04 31.03
N PRO A 70 5.28 8.84 32.31
CA PRO A 70 5.84 7.56 32.80
C PRO A 70 4.86 6.37 32.76
N GLU A 71 3.57 6.56 32.53
CA GLU A 71 2.59 5.48 32.44
C GLU A 71 2.67 4.65 31.13
N TYR A 72 3.49 5.06 30.15
CA TYR A 72 3.57 4.43 28.82
C TYR A 72 4.88 3.64 28.57
N GLU A 73 5.53 3.16 29.62
CA GLU A 73 6.83 2.48 29.49
C GLU A 73 6.78 1.07 28.85
N THR A 74 5.62 0.45 28.69
CA THR A 74 5.56 -0.89 28.11
C THR A 74 5.51 -0.86 26.58
N ALA A 75 6.24 -1.77 25.91
CA ALA A 75 6.23 -1.93 24.45
C ALA A 75 4.80 -2.12 23.88
N ARG A 76 3.89 -2.70 24.68
CA ARG A 76 2.47 -2.89 24.33
C ARG A 76 1.70 -1.56 24.34
N ALA A 77 1.95 -0.71 25.33
CA ALA A 77 1.33 0.62 25.43
C ALA A 77 1.83 1.53 24.31
N GLN A 78 3.13 1.52 24.03
CA GLN A 78 3.71 2.26 22.89
C GLN A 78 3.14 1.81 21.54
N LYS A 79 2.95 0.50 21.33
CA LYS A 79 2.33 -0.03 20.11
C LYS A 79 0.87 0.41 19.97
N LYS A 80 0.11 0.42 21.06
CA LYS A 80 -1.30 0.86 21.08
C LYS A 80 -1.41 2.37 20.83
N LEU A 81 -0.56 3.17 21.46
CA LEU A 81 -0.48 4.61 21.24
C LEU A 81 -0.10 4.94 19.79
N LYS A 82 0.89 4.24 19.26
CA LYS A 82 1.30 4.37 17.86
C LYS A 82 0.12 4.11 16.91
N ALA A 83 -0.58 3.00 17.08
CA ALA A 83 -1.74 2.66 16.25
C ALA A 83 -2.86 3.72 16.38
N MET A 84 -3.07 4.27 17.58
CA MET A 84 -4.07 5.30 17.83
C MET A 84 -3.72 6.63 17.13
N VAL A 85 -2.46 7.03 17.14
CA VAL A 85 -1.97 8.23 16.45
C VAL A 85 -2.04 8.04 14.93
N GLU A 86 -1.58 6.90 14.44
CA GLU A 86 -1.57 6.59 13.01
C GLU A 86 -2.97 6.49 12.39
N SER A 87 -3.98 6.08 13.19
CA SER A 87 -5.38 6.02 12.77
C SER A 87 -6.16 7.31 13.02
N ASN A 88 -5.54 8.33 13.64
CA ASN A 88 -6.22 9.59 13.93
C ASN A 88 -6.55 10.34 12.62
N PRO A 89 -7.81 10.77 12.41
CA PRO A 89 -8.24 11.48 11.20
C PRO A 89 -7.41 12.73 10.87
N THR A 90 -6.96 13.47 11.89
CA THR A 90 -6.10 14.66 11.71
C THR A 90 -4.72 14.26 11.16
N THR A 91 -4.12 13.21 11.70
CA THR A 91 -2.85 12.67 11.21
C THR A 91 -2.98 12.15 9.77
N ILE A 92 -4.07 11.46 9.47
CA ILE A 92 -4.37 10.97 8.10
C ILE A 92 -4.56 12.16 7.15
N ALA A 93 -5.27 13.20 7.56
CA ALA A 93 -5.46 14.40 6.72
C ALA A 93 -4.13 15.09 6.39
N SER A 94 -3.25 15.28 7.37
CA SER A 94 -1.93 15.87 7.14
C SER A 94 -1.05 15.02 6.21
N LYS A 95 -1.08 13.69 6.38
CA LYS A 95 -0.38 12.77 5.46
C LYS A 95 -0.97 12.83 4.05
N ALA A 96 -2.31 12.86 3.92
CA ALA A 96 -2.99 12.96 2.63
C ALA A 96 -2.61 14.25 1.90
N GLU A 97 -2.50 15.37 2.61
CA GLU A 97 -2.06 16.65 2.04
C GLU A 97 -0.64 16.56 1.45
N ILE A 98 0.31 16.02 2.22
CA ILE A 98 1.70 15.84 1.75
C ILE A 98 1.74 14.93 0.52
N MET A 99 1.01 13.81 0.52
CA MET A 99 0.95 12.88 -0.61
C MET A 99 0.34 13.53 -1.84
N LEU A 100 -0.75 14.29 -1.69
CA LEU A 100 -1.42 15.00 -2.78
C LEU A 100 -0.55 16.12 -3.34
N ASP A 101 0.09 16.93 -2.51
CA ASP A 101 0.99 17.99 -2.96
C ASP A 101 2.17 17.43 -3.75
N HIS A 102 2.75 16.31 -3.29
CA HIS A 102 3.77 15.59 -4.06
C HIS A 102 3.19 15.06 -5.38
N PHE A 103 2.03 14.39 -5.36
CA PHE A 103 1.43 13.82 -6.55
C PHE A 103 1.09 14.90 -7.59
N ILE A 104 0.48 15.99 -7.16
CA ILE A 104 0.14 17.10 -8.04
C ILE A 104 1.39 17.75 -8.61
N SER A 105 2.36 18.10 -7.74
CA SER A 105 3.56 18.85 -8.17
C SER A 105 4.51 17.99 -9.03
N LYS A 106 4.71 16.72 -8.68
CA LYS A 106 5.74 15.86 -9.29
C LYS A 106 5.21 14.89 -10.35
N VAL A 107 3.90 14.67 -10.42
CA VAL A 107 3.30 13.71 -11.35
C VAL A 107 2.32 14.41 -12.30
N VAL A 108 1.34 15.13 -11.75
CA VAL A 108 0.29 15.76 -12.56
C VAL A 108 0.85 16.95 -13.36
N ASN A 109 1.47 17.91 -12.68
CA ASN A 109 1.99 19.15 -13.30
C ASN A 109 3.16 18.87 -14.24
N THR A 110 3.94 17.84 -14.02
CA THR A 110 5.02 17.40 -14.90
C THR A 110 4.53 16.58 -16.10
N LYS A 111 3.23 16.33 -16.19
CA LYS A 111 2.57 15.55 -17.26
C LYS A 111 3.20 14.18 -17.49
N LYS A 112 3.65 13.51 -16.40
CA LYS A 112 4.22 12.15 -16.49
C LYS A 112 3.28 11.22 -17.25
N LEU A 113 3.85 10.33 -18.07
CA LEU A 113 3.13 9.41 -18.97
C LEU A 113 2.10 10.18 -19.86
N LYS A 114 2.52 11.32 -20.44
CA LYS A 114 1.66 12.19 -21.27
C LYS A 114 0.41 12.67 -20.54
N GLY A 115 0.54 12.92 -19.24
CA GLY A 115 -0.57 13.35 -18.38
C GLY A 115 -1.49 12.23 -17.89
N LYS A 116 -1.15 10.95 -18.11
CA LYS A 116 -1.98 9.80 -17.72
C LYS A 116 -1.47 9.03 -16.50
N ALA A 117 -0.35 9.44 -15.92
CA ALA A 117 0.26 8.79 -14.78
C ALA A 117 -0.69 8.72 -13.57
N LYS A 118 -0.69 7.60 -12.87
CA LYS A 118 -1.54 7.30 -11.72
C LYS A 118 -0.72 7.04 -10.46
N GLY A 119 -1.36 7.15 -9.31
CA GLY A 119 -0.77 6.86 -8.02
C GLY A 119 -1.63 5.91 -7.19
N MET A 120 -1.00 5.27 -6.20
CA MET A 120 -1.66 4.42 -5.22
C MET A 120 -1.30 4.84 -3.80
N ILE A 121 -2.27 4.87 -2.90
CA ILE A 121 -2.05 5.04 -1.46
C ILE A 121 -2.36 3.71 -0.78
N VAL A 122 -1.34 3.11 -0.17
CA VAL A 122 -1.45 1.86 0.57
C VAL A 122 -1.60 2.16 2.05
N THR A 123 -2.71 1.72 2.64
CA THR A 123 -3.08 2.04 4.02
C THR A 123 -3.03 0.82 4.94
N GLN A 124 -2.95 1.06 6.24
CA GLN A 124 -2.84 0.00 7.26
C GLN A 124 -4.08 -0.87 7.38
N SER A 125 -5.27 -0.31 7.13
CA SER A 125 -6.56 -0.97 7.34
C SER A 125 -7.64 -0.38 6.44
N ILE A 126 -8.76 -1.09 6.32
CA ILE A 126 -9.95 -0.60 5.60
C ILE A 126 -10.47 0.71 6.24
N ALA A 127 -10.48 0.81 7.57
CA ALA A 127 -10.88 2.05 8.23
C ALA A 127 -9.97 3.23 7.86
N SER A 128 -8.65 3.00 7.83
CA SER A 128 -7.70 4.02 7.36
C SER A 128 -7.93 4.38 5.89
N ALA A 129 -8.20 3.40 5.01
CA ALA A 129 -8.52 3.67 3.60
C ALA A 129 -9.75 4.57 3.45
N ILE A 130 -10.80 4.32 4.23
CA ILE A 130 -12.02 5.15 4.26
C ILE A 130 -11.70 6.57 4.74
N HIS A 131 -10.90 6.73 5.80
CA HIS A 131 -10.48 8.05 6.27
C HIS A 131 -9.64 8.81 5.24
N TYR A 132 -8.70 8.12 4.57
CA TYR A 132 -7.94 8.69 3.46
C TYR A 132 -8.85 9.10 2.31
N TYR A 133 -9.83 8.28 1.96
CA TYR A 133 -10.78 8.59 0.89
C TYR A 133 -11.52 9.91 1.13
N PHE A 134 -12.06 10.11 2.33
CA PHE A 134 -12.72 11.36 2.68
C PHE A 134 -11.74 12.54 2.77
N ALA A 135 -10.56 12.35 3.34
CA ALA A 135 -9.56 13.41 3.44
C ALA A 135 -9.08 13.86 2.07
N VAL A 136 -8.76 12.92 1.18
CA VAL A 136 -8.30 13.17 -0.18
C VAL A 136 -9.38 13.88 -1.00
N ASN A 137 -10.65 13.42 -0.96
CA ASN A 137 -11.75 14.08 -1.68
C ASN A 137 -11.92 15.52 -1.22
N ARG A 138 -11.91 15.78 0.10
CA ARG A 138 -12.02 17.15 0.62
C ARG A 138 -10.89 18.04 0.10
N ILE A 139 -9.65 17.57 0.14
CA ILE A 139 -8.49 18.35 -0.35
C ILE A 139 -8.59 18.56 -1.86
N LEU A 140 -9.07 17.58 -2.62
CA LEU A 140 -9.29 17.73 -4.06
C LEU A 140 -10.39 18.75 -4.38
N GLU A 141 -11.48 18.78 -3.60
CA GLU A 141 -12.53 19.80 -3.70
C GLU A 141 -11.96 21.22 -3.48
N GLU A 142 -11.16 21.40 -2.43
CA GLU A 142 -10.47 22.67 -2.14
C GLU A 142 -9.51 23.09 -3.26
N LYS A 143 -8.97 22.13 -4.01
CA LYS A 143 -8.07 22.36 -5.18
C LYS A 143 -8.80 22.38 -6.53
N GLY A 144 -10.13 22.41 -6.55
CA GLY A 144 -10.95 22.48 -7.77
C GLY A 144 -11.10 21.16 -8.52
N ASN A 145 -10.96 20.03 -7.84
CA ASN A 145 -11.16 18.66 -8.37
C ASN A 145 -10.36 18.37 -9.66
N PRO A 146 -9.03 18.51 -9.65
CA PRO A 146 -8.21 18.31 -10.86
C PRO A 146 -8.25 16.87 -11.38
N PHE A 147 -8.66 15.90 -10.56
CA PHE A 147 -8.88 14.48 -10.88
C PHE A 147 -9.75 13.82 -9.81
N LYS A 148 -10.19 12.58 -10.06
CA LYS A 148 -10.95 11.77 -9.12
C LYS A 148 -10.09 10.70 -8.44
N VAL A 149 -10.55 10.26 -7.26
CA VAL A 149 -9.95 9.19 -6.47
C VAL A 149 -10.91 8.02 -6.33
N LEU A 150 -10.36 6.82 -6.29
CA LEU A 150 -11.09 5.60 -5.95
C LEU A 150 -10.54 4.99 -4.66
N VAL A 151 -11.38 4.23 -3.97
CA VAL A 151 -10.99 3.38 -2.85
C VAL A 151 -11.27 1.92 -3.19
N ALA A 152 -10.39 1.00 -2.75
CA ALA A 152 -10.59 -0.43 -2.98
C ALA A 152 -10.33 -1.25 -1.71
N PHE A 153 -11.35 -2.01 -1.31
CA PHE A 153 -11.31 -2.96 -0.20
C PHE A 153 -12.40 -4.00 -0.38
N SER A 154 -12.33 -5.11 0.36
CA SER A 154 -13.34 -6.17 0.30
C SER A 154 -14.25 -6.14 1.50
N GLY A 155 -15.54 -6.42 1.27
CA GLY A 155 -16.57 -6.51 2.31
C GLY A 155 -17.07 -5.17 2.80
N THR A 156 -17.66 -5.19 3.99
CA THR A 156 -18.24 -4.01 4.67
C THR A 156 -17.40 -3.60 5.86
N LYS A 157 -17.28 -2.29 6.10
CA LYS A 157 -16.57 -1.74 7.26
C LYS A 157 -17.37 -0.65 7.94
N THR A 158 -17.61 -0.82 9.25
CA THR A 158 -18.22 0.22 10.08
C THR A 158 -17.16 1.21 10.55
N VAL A 159 -17.37 2.49 10.29
CA VAL A 159 -16.54 3.60 10.76
C VAL A 159 -17.45 4.64 11.40
N LYS A 160 -17.21 4.97 12.65
CA LYS A 160 -18.03 5.92 13.44
C LYS A 160 -19.55 5.60 13.40
N GLY A 161 -19.91 4.32 13.45
CA GLY A 161 -21.31 3.88 13.44
C GLY A 161 -21.97 3.82 12.06
N VAL A 162 -21.28 4.19 10.99
CA VAL A 162 -21.77 4.13 9.62
C VAL A 162 -21.07 2.98 8.88
N GLU A 163 -21.85 2.17 8.18
CA GLU A 163 -21.33 1.09 7.33
C GLU A 163 -20.97 1.61 5.94
N TYR A 164 -19.81 1.18 5.46
CA TYR A 164 -19.30 1.52 4.14
C TYR A 164 -18.91 0.27 3.37
N THR A 165 -19.23 0.27 2.09
CA THR A 165 -18.71 -0.67 1.09
C THR A 165 -17.94 0.09 0.01
N GLU A 166 -17.08 -0.60 -0.71
CA GLU A 166 -16.36 -0.04 -1.85
C GLU A 166 -17.33 0.55 -2.89
N ALA A 167 -18.39 -0.20 -3.20
CA ALA A 167 -19.40 0.22 -4.18
C ALA A 167 -20.14 1.50 -3.78
N GLN A 168 -20.48 1.66 -2.49
CA GLN A 168 -21.12 2.89 -1.98
C GLN A 168 -20.21 4.10 -2.10
N LEU A 169 -18.93 3.95 -1.76
CA LEU A 169 -17.97 5.06 -1.79
C LEU A 169 -17.62 5.47 -3.23
N ASN A 170 -17.40 4.51 -4.11
CA ASN A 170 -17.04 4.78 -5.50
C ASN A 170 -18.25 5.12 -6.40
N GLY A 171 -19.48 4.76 -5.98
CA GLY A 171 -20.70 4.99 -6.76
C GLY A 171 -20.95 3.99 -7.90
N PHE A 172 -20.26 2.83 -7.90
CA PHE A 172 -20.43 1.76 -8.88
C PHE A 172 -20.00 0.40 -8.30
N ASP A 173 -20.34 -0.71 -8.99
CA ASP A 173 -20.01 -2.07 -8.57
C ASP A 173 -18.48 -2.27 -8.44
N GLU A 174 -18.04 -2.92 -7.36
CA GLU A 174 -16.61 -3.13 -7.05
C GLU A 174 -15.84 -3.91 -8.13
N LYS A 175 -16.53 -4.72 -8.94
CA LYS A 175 -15.94 -5.43 -10.08
C LYS A 175 -15.42 -4.48 -11.16
N ARG A 176 -15.97 -3.27 -11.22
CA ARG A 176 -15.60 -2.24 -12.18
C ARG A 176 -14.46 -1.35 -11.72
N THR A 177 -14.02 -1.46 -10.46
CA THR A 177 -12.99 -0.55 -9.90
C THR A 177 -11.70 -0.58 -10.71
N ARG A 178 -11.27 -1.75 -11.19
CA ARG A 178 -10.07 -1.89 -12.02
C ARG A 178 -10.22 -1.15 -13.36
N ASP A 179 -11.32 -1.36 -14.06
CA ASP A 179 -11.60 -0.74 -15.36
C ASP A 179 -11.80 0.77 -15.20
N LYS A 180 -12.54 1.19 -14.17
CA LYS A 180 -12.73 2.58 -13.82
C LYS A 180 -11.43 3.29 -13.48
N PHE A 181 -10.53 2.62 -12.78
CA PHE A 181 -9.20 3.19 -12.49
C PHE A 181 -8.35 3.35 -13.76
N ASP A 182 -8.63 2.66 -14.85
CA ASP A 182 -7.93 2.88 -16.12
C ASP A 182 -8.38 4.16 -16.84
N GLU A 183 -9.58 4.66 -16.58
CA GLU A 183 -10.09 5.93 -17.15
C GLU A 183 -9.24 7.11 -16.71
N ASP A 184 -9.05 8.09 -17.59
CA ASP A 184 -8.10 9.20 -17.39
C ASP A 184 -8.52 10.17 -16.25
N GLU A 185 -9.81 10.22 -15.89
CA GLU A 185 -10.31 11.05 -14.79
C GLU A 185 -9.91 10.53 -13.40
N TYR A 186 -9.69 9.21 -13.24
CA TYR A 186 -9.27 8.61 -11.97
C TYR A 186 -7.77 8.48 -11.94
N ARG A 187 -7.12 9.24 -11.05
CA ARG A 187 -5.67 9.33 -11.00
C ARG A 187 -5.06 8.74 -9.71
N LEU A 188 -5.86 8.52 -8.68
CA LEU A 188 -5.43 8.00 -7.39
C LEU A 188 -6.32 6.83 -6.96
N LEU A 189 -5.69 5.74 -6.47
CA LEU A 189 -6.36 4.58 -5.89
C LEU A 189 -5.90 4.38 -4.45
N ILE A 190 -6.84 4.36 -3.52
CA ILE A 190 -6.57 4.12 -2.10
C ILE A 190 -6.90 2.67 -1.77
N VAL A 191 -5.96 1.92 -1.22
CA VAL A 191 -6.12 0.49 -0.93
C VAL A 191 -5.70 0.16 0.50
N ALA A 192 -6.30 -0.90 1.06
CA ALA A 192 -5.83 -1.51 2.31
C ALA A 192 -4.99 -2.76 2.03
N ASN A 193 -5.61 -3.82 1.50
CA ASN A 193 -4.95 -5.07 1.11
C ASN A 193 -5.29 -5.49 -0.33
N LYS A 194 -6.45 -5.08 -0.83
CA LYS A 194 -6.89 -5.33 -2.20
C LYS A 194 -5.92 -4.68 -3.18
N TYR A 195 -5.56 -5.35 -4.24
CA TYR A 195 -4.63 -4.87 -5.28
C TYR A 195 -3.18 -4.64 -4.85
N LEU A 196 -2.74 -5.13 -3.70
CA LEU A 196 -1.31 -5.15 -3.36
C LEU A 196 -0.54 -6.21 -4.16
N THR A 197 -1.24 -7.22 -4.65
CA THR A 197 -0.69 -8.30 -5.47
C THR A 197 -1.54 -8.52 -6.70
N GLY A 198 -0.91 -8.82 -7.84
CA GLY A 198 -1.62 -9.14 -9.06
C GLY A 198 -2.40 -7.97 -9.69
N PHE A 199 -2.06 -6.73 -9.35
CA PHE A 199 -2.65 -5.54 -9.94
C PHE A 199 -1.72 -4.99 -11.02
N ASP A 200 -2.06 -5.30 -12.27
CA ASP A 200 -1.34 -4.79 -13.43
C ASP A 200 -1.99 -3.47 -13.89
N GLN A 201 -1.27 -2.37 -13.71
CA GLN A 201 -1.66 -1.03 -14.15
C GLN A 201 -0.43 -0.26 -14.67
N PRO A 202 -0.19 -0.28 -16.00
CA PRO A 202 1.00 0.34 -16.61
C PRO A 202 1.13 1.85 -16.37
N LYS A 203 0.03 2.54 -16.03
CA LYS A 203 0.03 3.97 -15.73
C LYS A 203 0.39 4.28 -14.27
N LEU A 204 0.53 3.26 -13.40
CA LEU A 204 0.87 3.45 -12.00
C LEU A 204 2.36 3.76 -11.86
N CYS A 205 2.69 5.00 -11.49
CA CYS A 205 4.07 5.47 -11.42
C CYS A 205 4.55 5.89 -10.03
N VAL A 206 3.64 5.94 -9.04
CA VAL A 206 3.98 6.27 -7.66
C VAL A 206 3.10 5.52 -6.67
N MET A 207 3.72 5.08 -5.59
CA MET A 207 3.04 4.43 -4.48
C MET A 207 3.39 5.14 -3.17
N TYR A 208 2.38 5.56 -2.43
CA TYR A 208 2.50 6.12 -1.08
C TYR A 208 2.16 5.05 -0.07
N VAL A 209 3.14 4.62 0.71
CA VAL A 209 2.97 3.49 1.62
C VAL A 209 2.84 4.00 3.06
N ASP A 210 1.61 4.05 3.57
CA ASP A 210 1.30 4.32 4.99
C ASP A 210 0.99 3.02 5.73
N LYS A 211 1.85 2.03 5.53
CA LYS A 211 1.74 0.70 6.11
C LYS A 211 3.12 0.10 6.30
N LYS A 212 3.33 -0.60 7.40
CA LYS A 212 4.53 -1.42 7.55
C LYS A 212 4.39 -2.67 6.67
N LEU A 213 5.12 -2.70 5.58
CA LEU A 213 5.24 -3.90 4.75
C LEU A 213 6.32 -4.80 5.35
N LEU A 214 5.99 -6.06 5.59
CA LEU A 214 6.89 -7.05 6.20
C LEU A 214 6.94 -8.30 5.31
N ASN A 215 8.14 -8.88 5.21
CA ASN A 215 8.37 -10.17 4.55
C ASN A 215 7.73 -10.22 3.14
N VAL A 216 6.87 -11.23 2.94
CA VAL A 216 6.14 -11.49 1.69
C VAL A 216 5.44 -10.26 1.12
N MET A 217 4.80 -9.44 1.97
CA MET A 217 4.09 -8.24 1.50
C MET A 217 5.04 -7.16 0.95
N ALA A 218 6.25 -7.06 1.48
CA ALA A 218 7.23 -6.09 0.98
C ALA A 218 7.77 -6.46 -0.40
N VAL A 219 7.77 -7.75 -0.71
CA VAL A 219 8.21 -8.27 -2.02
C VAL A 219 7.10 -8.20 -3.06
N GLN A 220 5.84 -8.33 -2.63
CA GLN A 220 4.68 -8.42 -3.52
C GLN A 220 4.03 -7.06 -3.82
N ALA A 221 4.31 -6.03 -3.04
CA ALA A 221 3.83 -4.67 -3.26
C ALA A 221 4.70 -3.93 -4.29
#